data_c04f2505c90575ff89e64204cc8833ae
#
_entry.id   c04f2505c90575ff89e64204cc8833ae
#
_cell.length_a   1.000
_cell.length_b   1.000
_cell.length_c   1.000
_cell.angle_alpha   90.00
_cell.angle_beta   90.00
_cell.angle_gamma   90.00
#
_symmetry.space_group_name_H-M   'P 1'
#
loop_
_entity.id
_entity.type
_entity.pdbx_description
1 polymer ?
#
loop_
_entity_poly.entity_id
_entity_poly.type
_entity_poly.pdbx_seq_one_letter_code
_entity_poly.pdbx_strand_id
1 'polypeptide(L)'
;MARMTDSVKAWRRREVAGILAIWARSRERATNQSDPHAAPLIMPPEPTPPPQLKEWFDAARYRAIAKELTSIAPKFRADDFMGAVLDGLEARSLMQRVHQCAVAVDAALPGTYQQKVRALQKLAPRIGHEFVTIFLGDFVATYGLDDFDFSMEALRFFTVFGSAEFAVRPFILADQKRALQMMHAWTADPDEKVRRLASEGSRPRLPWGMRLQALVRDPEPTAMILEALKDDESLFVRRSVANHLNDITKDHHDYVLQRLEAWDLEREHLKWIAKHACRTLIKRGHPGALKLFGFGKKAEVAAKLAASPSRLELGQRLTLTAALTSTSSRAQRLAIDYVVHYVKASGGSAEKVFKWTEIDLPAHAEIELVKSQVVRDFTTRKHYAGRHRVELQINGQRVAETMFDLR
;
A
#
# COMPACT_ATOMS: atom_id res chain seq x y z
N MET A 1 -5.67 34.30 -10.45
CA MET A 1 -4.64 33.56 -9.66
C MET A 1 -5.29 33.11 -8.34
N ALA A 2 -5.90 31.94 -8.35
CA ALA A 2 -6.49 31.37 -7.13
C ALA A 2 -5.37 30.88 -6.21
N ARG A 3 -5.37 31.32 -4.95
CA ARG A 3 -4.39 30.92 -3.93
C ARG A 3 -4.67 29.47 -3.55
N MET A 4 -3.74 28.57 -3.88
CA MET A 4 -3.73 27.21 -3.31
C MET A 4 -3.89 27.32 -1.79
N THR A 5 -4.83 26.56 -1.23
CA THR A 5 -5.04 26.50 0.21
C THR A 5 -3.77 26.03 0.94
N ASP A 6 -3.51 26.55 2.14
CA ASP A 6 -2.27 26.26 2.89
C ASP A 6 -2.10 24.78 3.22
N SER A 7 -3.18 24.00 3.26
CA SER A 7 -3.16 22.54 3.40
C SER A 7 -2.50 21.82 2.22
N VAL A 8 -2.70 22.29 0.99
CA VAL A 8 -2.06 21.73 -0.22
C VAL A 8 -0.56 22.08 -0.26
N LYS A 9 -0.19 23.27 0.24
CA LYS A 9 1.23 23.69 0.35
C LYS A 9 1.97 22.96 1.47
N ALA A 10 1.32 22.68 2.60
CA ALA A 10 1.91 21.98 3.74
C ALA A 10 2.16 20.48 3.45
N TRP A 11 1.28 19.83 2.66
CA TRP A 11 1.46 18.46 2.22
C TRP A 11 2.75 18.28 1.39
N ARG A 12 3.08 19.23 0.53
CA ARG A 12 4.27 19.18 -0.34
C ARG A 12 5.62 19.10 0.40
N ARG A 13 5.68 19.44 1.69
CA ARG A 13 6.94 19.51 2.45
C ARG A 13 7.28 18.32 3.31
N ARG A 14 6.38 17.36 3.57
CA ARG A 14 6.55 16.36 4.65
C ARG A 14 6.74 14.89 4.28
N GLU A 15 6.50 14.44 3.04
CA GLU A 15 6.34 12.98 2.83
C GLU A 15 7.10 12.37 1.66
N VAL A 16 8.42 12.26 1.75
CA VAL A 16 9.22 11.61 0.69
C VAL A 16 9.78 10.24 1.08
N ALA A 17 9.75 9.85 2.34
CA ALA A 17 10.48 8.67 2.81
C ALA A 17 9.72 7.32 2.79
N GLY A 18 8.39 7.32 2.61
CA GLY A 18 7.54 6.10 2.73
C GLY A 18 7.35 5.25 1.46
N ILE A 19 7.74 5.79 0.33
CA ILE A 19 7.33 5.38 -1.02
C ILE A 19 7.89 4.03 -1.50
N LEU A 20 9.13 3.75 -1.22
CA LEU A 20 9.89 2.67 -1.87
C LEU A 20 9.48 1.24 -1.50
N ALA A 21 8.77 1.04 -0.39
CA ALA A 21 8.57 -0.28 0.18
C ALA A 21 7.34 -1.06 -0.32
N ILE A 22 6.37 -0.42 -0.95
CA ILE A 22 5.08 -1.06 -1.28
C ILE A 22 5.08 -1.65 -2.70
N TRP A 23 5.74 -1.02 -3.64
CA TRP A 23 5.81 -1.51 -5.04
C TRP A 23 6.80 -2.66 -5.22
N ALA A 24 7.92 -2.66 -4.50
CA ALA A 24 8.88 -3.77 -4.49
C ALA A 24 8.26 -5.09 -3.98
N ARG A 25 7.33 -5.01 -3.02
CA ARG A 25 6.68 -6.19 -2.43
C ARG A 25 5.66 -6.91 -3.34
N SER A 26 5.14 -6.27 -4.37
CA SER A 26 4.18 -6.89 -5.30
C SER A 26 4.87 -7.85 -6.29
N ARG A 27 6.14 -7.62 -6.63
CA ARG A 27 6.92 -8.46 -7.53
C ARG A 27 7.65 -9.62 -6.84
N GLU A 28 8.08 -9.47 -5.59
CA GLU A 28 8.85 -10.52 -4.88
C GLU A 28 8.03 -11.77 -4.46
N ARG A 29 6.70 -11.74 -4.56
CA ARG A 29 5.85 -12.89 -4.20
C ARG A 29 5.64 -13.91 -5.34
N ALA A 30 6.12 -13.63 -6.53
CA ALA A 30 5.92 -14.51 -7.69
C ALA A 30 7.06 -15.52 -7.94
N THR A 31 8.17 -15.49 -7.18
CA THR A 31 9.33 -16.36 -7.41
C THR A 31 9.86 -16.95 -6.12
N ASN A 32 9.15 -17.89 -5.51
CA ASN A 32 9.73 -18.76 -4.48
C ASN A 32 9.09 -20.16 -4.52
N GLN A 33 9.48 -20.93 -5.52
CA GLN A 33 9.52 -22.39 -5.45
C GLN A 33 10.97 -22.78 -5.73
N SER A 34 11.71 -23.19 -4.72
CA SER A 34 13.07 -23.70 -4.82
C SER A 34 13.08 -25.20 -4.63
N ASP A 35 13.61 -25.87 -5.61
CA ASP A 35 13.93 -27.29 -5.69
C ASP A 35 15.14 -27.63 -4.78
N PRO A 36 15.13 -28.75 -3.99
CA PRO A 36 16.15 -29.04 -3.00
C PRO A 36 17.40 -29.79 -3.51
N HIS A 37 17.61 -29.95 -4.80
CA HIS A 37 18.77 -30.67 -5.36
C HIS A 37 19.55 -29.84 -6.39
N ALA A 38 20.41 -28.93 -5.95
CA ALA A 38 21.37 -28.26 -6.81
C ALA A 38 22.78 -28.24 -6.22
N ALA A 39 23.76 -28.66 -7.03
CA ALA A 39 25.19 -28.64 -6.77
C ALA A 39 25.76 -27.22 -6.53
N PRO A 40 26.97 -27.05 -5.94
CA PRO A 40 27.51 -25.74 -5.59
C PRO A 40 27.79 -24.92 -6.83
N LEU A 41 27.01 -23.85 -7.01
CA LEU A 41 27.16 -22.87 -8.08
C LEU A 41 28.13 -21.75 -7.68
N ILE A 42 29.05 -21.44 -8.59
CA ILE A 42 29.84 -20.20 -8.61
C ILE A 42 28.85 -19.04 -8.48
N MET A 43 28.97 -18.25 -7.41
CA MET A 43 28.07 -17.11 -7.17
C MET A 43 28.16 -16.14 -8.36
N PRO A 44 27.02 -15.85 -9.04
CA PRO A 44 26.99 -14.77 -10.00
C PRO A 44 27.22 -13.42 -9.27
N PRO A 45 27.75 -12.39 -9.96
CA PRO A 45 27.96 -11.08 -9.37
C PRO A 45 26.65 -10.59 -8.75
N GLU A 46 26.75 -9.93 -7.58
CA GLU A 46 25.55 -9.40 -6.86
C GLU A 46 24.65 -8.64 -7.83
N PRO A 47 23.35 -8.94 -7.84
CA PRO A 47 22.43 -8.23 -8.73
C PRO A 47 22.45 -6.75 -8.36
N THR A 48 22.70 -5.90 -9.33
CA THR A 48 22.62 -4.44 -9.19
C THR A 48 21.29 -4.09 -8.52
N PRO A 49 21.27 -3.26 -7.47
CA PRO A 49 20.02 -2.91 -6.81
C PRO A 49 19.05 -2.32 -7.84
N PRO A 50 17.76 -2.66 -7.77
CA PRO A 50 16.78 -2.15 -8.73
C PRO A 50 16.78 -0.61 -8.70
N PRO A 51 16.65 0.06 -9.88
CA PRO A 51 16.68 1.50 -9.97
C PRO A 51 15.64 2.13 -9.04
N GLN A 52 15.99 3.25 -8.41
CA GLN A 52 15.05 4.00 -7.58
C GLN A 52 13.91 4.54 -8.47
N LEU A 53 12.68 4.58 -7.94
CA LEU A 53 11.52 5.03 -8.71
C LEU A 53 11.70 6.43 -9.33
N LYS A 54 12.47 7.31 -8.70
CA LYS A 54 12.77 8.65 -9.22
C LYS A 54 13.56 8.61 -10.53
N GLU A 55 14.35 7.54 -10.77
CA GLU A 55 15.18 7.38 -11.95
C GLU A 55 14.36 7.09 -13.22
N TRP A 56 13.08 6.72 -13.09
CA TRP A 56 12.17 6.62 -14.22
C TRP A 56 11.78 7.98 -14.82
N PHE A 57 12.00 9.07 -14.07
CA PHE A 57 11.88 10.46 -14.49
C PHE A 57 13.27 11.03 -14.78
N ASP A 58 13.91 10.51 -15.81
CA ASP A 58 15.23 10.90 -16.30
C ASP A 58 15.18 11.74 -17.58
N ALA A 59 16.33 12.22 -18.02
CA ALA A 59 16.44 13.03 -19.24
C ALA A 59 15.98 12.29 -20.50
N ALA A 60 16.19 10.96 -20.58
CA ALA A 60 15.77 10.17 -21.73
C ALA A 60 14.25 10.07 -21.81
N ARG A 61 13.60 9.86 -20.66
CA ARG A 61 12.14 9.83 -20.55
C ARG A 61 11.52 11.18 -20.90
N TYR A 62 12.07 12.26 -20.39
CA TYR A 62 11.58 13.60 -20.71
C TYR A 62 11.73 13.93 -22.22
N ARG A 63 12.82 13.53 -22.88
CA ARG A 63 12.95 13.66 -24.33
C ARG A 63 11.89 12.88 -25.08
N ALA A 64 11.57 11.65 -24.64
CA ALA A 64 10.50 10.85 -25.24
C ALA A 64 9.13 11.54 -25.10
N ILE A 65 8.81 12.07 -23.93
CA ILE A 65 7.58 12.84 -23.68
C ILE A 65 7.55 14.10 -24.58
N ALA A 66 8.65 14.85 -24.65
CA ALA A 66 8.76 16.06 -25.49
C ALA A 66 8.53 15.75 -26.97
N LYS A 67 9.13 14.67 -27.47
CA LYS A 67 8.95 14.20 -28.85
C LYS A 67 7.48 13.91 -29.17
N GLU A 68 6.81 13.15 -28.29
CA GLU A 68 5.39 12.81 -28.49
C GLU A 68 4.49 14.05 -28.38
N LEU A 69 4.73 14.96 -27.42
CA LEU A 69 3.99 16.21 -27.31
C LEU A 69 4.16 17.11 -28.53
N THR A 70 5.36 17.20 -29.09
CA THR A 70 5.60 17.97 -30.33
C THR A 70 4.79 17.40 -31.50
N SER A 71 4.68 16.07 -31.60
CA SER A 71 3.88 15.43 -32.65
C SER A 71 2.36 15.64 -32.47
N ILE A 72 1.90 15.75 -31.21
CA ILE A 72 0.49 15.95 -30.88
C ILE A 72 0.09 17.43 -30.99
N ALA A 73 0.98 18.33 -30.59
CA ALA A 73 0.78 19.76 -30.53
C ALA A 73 2.00 20.49 -31.14
N PRO A 74 2.01 20.81 -32.44
CA PRO A 74 3.18 21.39 -33.13
C PRO A 74 3.67 22.74 -32.54
N LYS A 75 2.84 23.42 -31.77
CA LYS A 75 3.21 24.66 -31.04
C LYS A 75 3.78 24.41 -29.64
N PHE A 76 3.98 23.15 -29.25
CA PHE A 76 4.61 22.79 -27.97
C PHE A 76 6.08 23.26 -27.98
N ARG A 77 6.49 23.96 -26.93
CA ARG A 77 7.85 24.50 -26.80
C ARG A 77 8.74 23.46 -26.11
N ALA A 78 9.30 22.54 -26.92
CA ALA A 78 10.05 21.40 -26.42
C ALA A 78 11.31 21.81 -25.63
N ASP A 79 12.03 22.86 -26.07
CA ASP A 79 13.24 23.35 -25.39
C ASP A 79 12.92 23.96 -24.03
N ASP A 80 11.84 24.74 -23.91
CA ASP A 80 11.38 25.30 -22.65
C ASP A 80 11.01 24.17 -21.67
N PHE A 81 10.29 23.15 -22.17
CA PHE A 81 9.95 21.96 -21.36
C PHE A 81 11.20 21.25 -20.87
N MET A 82 12.14 20.94 -21.77
CA MET A 82 13.38 20.23 -21.44
C MET A 82 14.24 21.03 -20.44
N GLY A 83 14.38 22.32 -20.64
CA GLY A 83 15.07 23.21 -19.69
C GLY A 83 14.45 23.15 -18.29
N ALA A 84 13.12 23.26 -18.21
CA ALA A 84 12.41 23.25 -16.93
C ALA A 84 12.47 21.89 -16.18
N VAL A 85 12.37 20.75 -16.89
CA VAL A 85 12.41 19.43 -16.22
C VAL A 85 13.81 19.00 -15.82
N LEU A 86 14.85 19.46 -16.51
CA LEU A 86 16.24 19.11 -16.23
C LEU A 86 16.86 20.02 -15.17
N ASP A 87 16.39 21.26 -15.00
CA ASP A 87 16.91 22.17 -13.99
C ASP A 87 16.76 21.56 -12.59
N GLY A 88 17.90 21.36 -11.90
CA GLY A 88 17.95 20.78 -10.55
C GLY A 88 17.42 19.36 -10.44
N LEU A 89 17.34 18.56 -11.50
CA LEU A 89 16.75 17.22 -11.55
C LEU A 89 17.32 16.29 -10.47
N GLU A 90 18.64 16.27 -10.28
CA GLU A 90 19.29 15.33 -9.36
C GLU A 90 18.94 15.58 -7.90
N ALA A 91 18.70 16.84 -7.53
CA ALA A 91 18.30 17.23 -6.18
C ALA A 91 16.82 16.94 -5.89
N ARG A 92 16.01 16.69 -6.91
CA ARG A 92 14.56 16.49 -6.75
C ARG A 92 14.22 15.09 -6.30
N SER A 93 13.34 15.02 -5.33
CA SER A 93 12.65 13.78 -4.97
C SER A 93 11.68 13.34 -6.06
N LEU A 94 11.22 12.08 -6.01
CA LEU A 94 10.26 11.53 -6.97
C LEU A 94 9.04 12.43 -7.19
N MET A 95 8.32 12.81 -6.13
CA MET A 95 7.10 13.61 -6.26
C MET A 95 7.38 15.04 -6.73
N GLN A 96 8.58 15.56 -6.47
CA GLN A 96 9.03 16.83 -7.05
C GLN A 96 9.28 16.71 -8.56
N ARG A 97 9.84 15.59 -9.03
CA ARG A 97 10.03 15.32 -10.48
C ARG A 97 8.69 15.18 -11.19
N VAL A 98 7.72 14.45 -10.58
CA VAL A 98 6.34 14.32 -11.08
C VAL A 98 5.70 15.70 -11.24
N HIS A 99 5.72 16.50 -10.18
CA HIS A 99 5.11 17.82 -10.18
C HIS A 99 5.80 18.78 -11.14
N GLN A 100 7.14 18.77 -11.20
CA GLN A 100 7.89 19.60 -12.14
C GLN A 100 7.55 19.26 -13.59
N CYS A 101 7.34 17.96 -13.90
CA CYS A 101 6.89 17.56 -15.24
C CYS A 101 5.52 18.16 -15.59
N ALA A 102 4.56 18.13 -14.67
CA ALA A 102 3.23 18.73 -14.85
C ALA A 102 3.31 20.24 -15.06
N VAL A 103 4.13 20.94 -14.25
CA VAL A 103 4.33 22.41 -14.35
C VAL A 103 5.02 22.78 -15.66
N ALA A 104 6.06 22.02 -16.06
CA ALA A 104 6.78 22.28 -17.30
C ALA A 104 5.88 22.05 -18.53
N VAL A 105 5.02 21.02 -18.49
CA VAL A 105 4.00 20.83 -19.54
C VAL A 105 3.05 22.01 -19.62
N ASP A 106 2.54 22.48 -18.49
CA ASP A 106 1.62 23.63 -18.50
C ASP A 106 2.27 24.87 -19.11
N ALA A 107 3.51 25.15 -18.73
CA ALA A 107 4.25 26.30 -19.24
C ALA A 107 4.56 26.19 -20.75
N ALA A 108 4.92 25.00 -21.23
CA ALA A 108 5.38 24.77 -22.60
C ALA A 108 4.26 24.49 -23.61
N LEU A 109 3.11 23.98 -23.13
CA LEU A 109 1.96 23.62 -23.98
C LEU A 109 0.98 24.78 -24.06
N PRO A 110 0.82 25.45 -25.22
CA PRO A 110 -0.13 26.55 -25.37
C PRO A 110 -1.58 26.07 -25.38
N GLY A 111 -2.49 26.96 -25.02
CA GLY A 111 -3.95 26.73 -25.07
C GLY A 111 -4.63 26.83 -23.73
N THR A 112 -5.96 26.64 -23.73
CA THR A 112 -6.77 26.61 -22.52
C THR A 112 -6.50 25.30 -21.75
N TYR A 113 -6.89 25.26 -20.47
CA TYR A 113 -6.78 24.05 -19.65
C TYR A 113 -7.37 22.82 -20.36
N GLN A 114 -8.57 22.92 -20.89
CA GLN A 114 -9.23 21.79 -21.59
C GLN A 114 -8.46 21.36 -22.84
N GLN A 115 -7.90 22.30 -23.61
CA GLN A 115 -7.08 21.99 -24.78
C GLN A 115 -5.82 21.23 -24.38
N LYS A 116 -5.16 21.66 -23.30
CA LYS A 116 -3.98 20.98 -22.75
C LYS A 116 -4.31 19.57 -22.30
N VAL A 117 -5.40 19.38 -21.53
CA VAL A 117 -5.87 18.05 -21.10
C VAL A 117 -6.15 17.14 -22.29
N ARG A 118 -6.82 17.63 -23.34
CA ARG A 118 -7.06 16.82 -24.57
C ARG A 118 -5.76 16.42 -25.27
N ALA A 119 -4.76 17.26 -25.27
CA ALA A 119 -3.43 16.88 -25.77
C ALA A 119 -2.77 15.80 -24.90
N LEU A 120 -2.89 15.93 -23.58
CA LEU A 120 -2.39 14.93 -22.61
C LEU A 120 -3.14 13.61 -22.71
N GLN A 121 -4.44 13.61 -23.01
CA GLN A 121 -5.19 12.39 -23.30
C GLN A 121 -4.66 11.64 -24.53
N LYS A 122 -4.23 12.36 -25.59
CA LYS A 122 -3.55 11.77 -26.74
C LYS A 122 -2.14 11.27 -26.43
N LEU A 123 -1.47 11.90 -25.45
CA LEU A 123 -0.13 11.52 -25.00
C LEU A 123 -0.16 10.24 -24.15
N ALA A 124 -1.15 10.07 -23.25
CA ALA A 124 -1.17 9.02 -22.24
C ALA A 124 -0.86 7.61 -22.77
N PRO A 125 -1.48 7.12 -23.87
CA PRO A 125 -1.19 5.79 -24.42
C PRO A 125 0.21 5.67 -25.05
N ARG A 126 0.90 6.79 -25.31
CA ARG A 126 2.21 6.82 -25.96
C ARG A 126 3.39 6.83 -24.99
N ILE A 127 3.15 7.07 -23.70
CA ILE A 127 4.22 7.13 -22.67
C ILE A 127 4.85 5.75 -22.43
N GLY A 128 4.06 4.66 -22.54
CA GLY A 128 4.53 3.29 -22.44
C GLY A 128 5.08 2.90 -21.05
N HIS A 129 4.77 3.65 -19.99
CA HIS A 129 5.22 3.38 -18.63
C HIS A 129 4.21 3.87 -17.60
N GLU A 130 3.48 2.93 -16.98
CA GLU A 130 2.36 3.22 -16.08
C GLU A 130 2.70 4.18 -14.93
N PHE A 131 3.86 4.03 -14.31
CA PHE A 131 4.24 4.90 -13.19
C PHE A 131 4.56 6.33 -13.63
N VAL A 132 5.14 6.51 -14.83
CA VAL A 132 5.47 7.85 -15.34
C VAL A 132 4.22 8.66 -15.64
N THR A 133 3.12 8.01 -16.03
CA THR A 133 1.86 8.70 -16.35
C THR A 133 1.22 9.42 -15.15
N ILE A 134 1.66 9.19 -13.93
CA ILE A 134 1.11 9.86 -12.73
C ILE A 134 1.20 11.39 -12.81
N PHE A 135 2.15 11.97 -13.59
CA PHE A 135 2.22 13.41 -13.78
C PHE A 135 0.99 13.98 -14.51
N LEU A 136 0.30 13.16 -15.32
CA LEU A 136 -0.96 13.55 -15.98
C LEU A 136 -2.05 13.84 -14.97
N GLY A 137 -2.17 12.99 -13.94
CA GLY A 137 -3.04 13.24 -12.81
C GLY A 137 -2.61 14.46 -12.01
N ASP A 138 -1.31 14.63 -11.74
CA ASP A 138 -0.78 15.80 -11.03
C ASP A 138 -1.06 17.12 -11.78
N PHE A 139 -1.01 17.09 -13.12
CA PHE A 139 -1.43 18.21 -13.96
C PHE A 139 -2.89 18.59 -13.70
N VAL A 140 -3.80 17.60 -13.73
CA VAL A 140 -5.23 17.84 -13.49
C VAL A 140 -5.46 18.33 -12.06
N ALA A 141 -4.82 17.74 -11.06
CA ALA A 141 -4.94 18.17 -9.66
C ALA A 141 -4.40 19.57 -9.41
N THR A 142 -3.47 20.04 -10.23
CA THR A 142 -2.82 21.37 -10.09
C THR A 142 -3.64 22.47 -10.73
N TYR A 143 -4.23 22.20 -11.90
CA TYR A 143 -4.82 23.23 -12.75
C TYR A 143 -6.33 23.09 -12.97
N GLY A 144 -6.94 21.96 -12.55
CA GLY A 144 -8.28 21.58 -12.97
C GLY A 144 -9.40 21.81 -11.97
N LEU A 145 -9.15 22.36 -10.77
CA LEU A 145 -10.19 22.49 -9.73
C LEU A 145 -11.35 23.40 -10.15
N ASP A 146 -11.09 24.41 -10.98
CA ASP A 146 -12.12 25.35 -11.46
C ASP A 146 -13.02 24.71 -12.54
N ASP A 147 -12.60 23.60 -13.16
CA ASP A 147 -13.37 22.83 -14.14
C ASP A 147 -13.60 21.40 -13.62
N PHE A 148 -14.38 21.31 -12.56
CA PHE A 148 -14.48 20.11 -11.71
C PHE A 148 -14.87 18.86 -12.47
N ASP A 149 -16.01 18.86 -13.19
CA ASP A 149 -16.53 17.66 -13.85
C ASP A 149 -15.61 17.19 -14.99
N PHE A 150 -15.14 18.11 -15.81
CA PHE A 150 -14.21 17.81 -16.87
C PHE A 150 -12.91 17.20 -16.32
N SER A 151 -12.43 17.74 -15.22
CA SER A 151 -11.22 17.26 -14.54
C SER A 151 -11.39 15.88 -13.93
N MET A 152 -12.53 15.61 -13.29
CA MET A 152 -12.83 14.29 -12.74
C MET A 152 -12.91 13.24 -13.87
N GLU A 153 -13.55 13.55 -15.00
CA GLU A 153 -13.55 12.66 -16.17
C GLU A 153 -12.16 12.48 -16.79
N ALA A 154 -11.33 13.53 -16.77
CA ALA A 154 -9.93 13.40 -17.20
C ALA A 154 -9.14 12.46 -16.27
N LEU A 155 -9.35 12.51 -14.94
CA LEU A 155 -8.73 11.59 -13.98
C LEU A 155 -9.21 10.16 -14.17
N ARG A 156 -10.51 9.96 -14.45
CA ARG A 156 -11.06 8.66 -14.82
C ARG A 156 -10.36 8.10 -16.06
N PHE A 157 -10.13 8.90 -17.08
CA PHE A 157 -9.41 8.51 -18.28
C PHE A 157 -7.94 8.18 -17.98
N PHE A 158 -7.23 9.06 -17.26
CA PHE A 158 -5.79 8.88 -17.02
C PHE A 158 -5.46 7.69 -16.12
N THR A 159 -6.36 7.30 -15.21
CA THR A 159 -6.12 6.16 -14.33
C THR A 159 -5.96 4.83 -15.08
N VAL A 160 -6.51 4.72 -16.29
CA VAL A 160 -6.37 3.53 -17.16
C VAL A 160 -4.91 3.32 -17.57
N PHE A 161 -4.14 4.40 -17.73
CA PHE A 161 -2.73 4.36 -18.14
C PHE A 161 -1.74 4.32 -16.96
N GLY A 162 -2.21 4.54 -15.73
CA GLY A 162 -1.36 4.58 -14.55
C GLY A 162 -2.16 4.55 -13.26
N SER A 163 -2.12 5.61 -12.49
CA SER A 163 -2.97 5.79 -11.32
C SER A 163 -3.25 7.27 -11.03
N ALA A 164 -4.51 7.57 -10.71
CA ALA A 164 -4.97 8.92 -10.36
C ALA A 164 -5.38 9.04 -8.87
N GLU A 165 -5.04 8.07 -8.01
CA GLU A 165 -5.48 8.04 -6.61
C GLU A 165 -5.02 9.25 -5.78
N PHE A 166 -3.88 9.86 -6.11
CA PHE A 166 -3.42 11.08 -5.45
C PHE A 166 -4.14 12.32 -6.00
N ALA A 167 -4.37 12.31 -7.30
CA ALA A 167 -4.88 13.46 -8.04
C ALA A 167 -6.37 13.73 -7.80
N VAL A 168 -7.18 12.72 -7.51
CA VAL A 168 -8.60 12.87 -7.20
C VAL A 168 -8.86 13.50 -5.83
N ARG A 169 -7.88 13.48 -4.92
CA ARG A 169 -8.07 13.90 -3.53
C ARG A 169 -8.29 15.41 -3.34
N PRO A 170 -7.64 16.33 -4.08
CA PRO A 170 -7.99 17.74 -4.07
C PRO A 170 -9.46 18.00 -4.43
N PHE A 171 -10.04 17.21 -5.35
CA PHE A 171 -11.45 17.31 -5.73
C PHE A 171 -12.38 16.84 -4.60
N ILE A 172 -12.02 15.75 -3.91
CA ILE A 172 -12.76 15.31 -2.70
C ILE A 172 -12.70 16.37 -1.60
N LEU A 173 -11.59 17.11 -1.47
CA LEU A 173 -11.48 18.21 -0.49
C LEU A 173 -12.26 19.44 -0.90
N ALA A 174 -12.39 19.72 -2.20
CA ALA A 174 -13.11 20.86 -2.74
C ALA A 174 -14.63 20.69 -2.62
N ASP A 175 -15.14 19.51 -3.03
CA ASP A 175 -16.54 19.12 -2.92
C ASP A 175 -16.65 17.61 -2.71
N GLN A 176 -16.65 17.19 -1.44
CA GLN A 176 -16.67 15.77 -1.07
C GLN A 176 -17.88 15.04 -1.63
N LYS A 177 -19.06 15.63 -1.51
CA LYS A 177 -20.32 15.01 -1.95
C LYS A 177 -20.31 14.74 -3.44
N ARG A 178 -20.02 15.78 -4.23
CA ARG A 178 -19.95 15.69 -5.69
C ARG A 178 -18.90 14.71 -6.16
N ALA A 179 -17.68 14.79 -5.62
CA ALA A 179 -16.61 13.87 -5.96
C ALA A 179 -16.98 12.40 -5.67
N LEU A 180 -17.51 12.10 -4.48
CA LEU A 180 -17.88 10.75 -4.09
C LEU A 180 -19.07 10.21 -4.91
N GLN A 181 -20.00 11.07 -5.32
CA GLN A 181 -21.08 10.67 -6.23
C GLN A 181 -20.53 10.23 -7.61
N MET A 182 -19.62 11.00 -8.20
CA MET A 182 -18.94 10.62 -9.45
C MET A 182 -18.14 9.33 -9.28
N MET A 183 -17.38 9.22 -8.20
CA MET A 183 -16.59 8.02 -7.89
C MET A 183 -17.49 6.78 -7.64
N HIS A 184 -18.66 6.97 -7.05
CA HIS A 184 -19.63 5.88 -6.93
C HIS A 184 -20.12 5.40 -8.31
N ALA A 185 -20.39 6.32 -9.26
CA ALA A 185 -20.74 5.92 -10.63
C ALA A 185 -19.60 5.11 -11.30
N TRP A 186 -18.34 5.40 -10.99
CA TRP A 186 -17.18 4.66 -11.50
C TRP A 186 -17.08 3.21 -10.98
N THR A 187 -17.82 2.83 -9.95
CA THR A 187 -17.84 1.44 -9.46
C THR A 187 -18.41 0.45 -10.47
N ALA A 188 -19.19 0.93 -11.44
CA ALA A 188 -19.74 0.14 -12.54
C ALA A 188 -18.93 0.24 -13.85
N ASP A 189 -17.75 0.87 -13.83
CA ASP A 189 -16.92 1.03 -15.01
C ASP A 189 -16.39 -0.33 -15.49
N PRO A 190 -16.33 -0.60 -16.82
CA PRO A 190 -15.75 -1.82 -17.34
C PRO A 190 -14.26 -2.00 -17.00
N ASP A 191 -13.50 -0.91 -16.86
CA ASP A 191 -12.07 -0.96 -16.52
C ASP A 191 -11.84 -1.10 -15.00
N GLU A 192 -11.16 -2.15 -14.61
CA GLU A 192 -10.84 -2.41 -13.19
C GLU A 192 -10.02 -1.31 -12.51
N LYS A 193 -9.19 -0.57 -13.28
CA LYS A 193 -8.38 0.54 -12.74
C LYS A 193 -9.27 1.72 -12.36
N VAL A 194 -10.36 1.95 -13.12
CA VAL A 194 -11.36 2.97 -12.78
C VAL A 194 -12.18 2.55 -11.57
N ARG A 195 -12.66 1.29 -11.52
CA ARG A 195 -13.35 0.77 -10.34
C ARG A 195 -12.46 0.83 -9.10
N ARG A 196 -11.17 0.46 -9.24
CA ARG A 196 -10.20 0.60 -8.15
C ARG A 196 -10.00 2.06 -7.72
N LEU A 197 -9.93 3.02 -8.66
CA LEU A 197 -9.78 4.44 -8.34
C LEU A 197 -10.89 4.93 -7.42
N ALA A 198 -12.12 4.48 -7.61
CA ALA A 198 -13.25 4.84 -6.75
C ALA A 198 -12.97 4.49 -5.27
N SER A 199 -12.44 3.30 -5.01
CA SER A 199 -12.07 2.87 -3.65
C SER A 199 -10.74 3.47 -3.19
N GLU A 200 -9.68 3.38 -3.99
CA GLU A 200 -8.32 3.77 -3.57
C GLU A 200 -8.18 5.27 -3.38
N GLY A 201 -8.77 6.09 -4.27
CA GLY A 201 -8.73 7.55 -4.21
C GLY A 201 -9.48 8.11 -3.01
N SER A 202 -10.54 7.43 -2.56
CA SER A 202 -11.36 7.85 -1.41
C SER A 202 -10.89 7.28 -0.06
N ARG A 203 -9.81 6.51 -0.01
CA ARG A 203 -9.26 5.99 1.25
C ARG A 203 -8.94 7.13 2.22
N PRO A 204 -9.40 7.07 3.50
CA PRO A 204 -9.13 8.13 4.47
C PRO A 204 -7.64 8.31 4.75
N ARG A 205 -6.86 7.23 4.71
CA ARG A 205 -5.42 7.17 5.08
C ARG A 205 -4.56 6.54 3.98
N LEU A 206 -4.76 7.00 2.73
CA LEU A 206 -3.95 6.52 1.60
C LEU A 206 -2.46 6.77 1.88
N PRO A 207 -1.60 5.75 1.81
CA PRO A 207 -0.16 5.96 1.90
C PRO A 207 0.31 6.95 0.83
N TRP A 208 1.11 7.95 1.23
CA TRP A 208 1.68 9.04 0.42
C TRP A 208 0.68 10.12 -0.01
N GLY A 209 -0.61 9.78 0.01
CA GLY A 209 -1.64 10.75 -0.26
C GLY A 209 -1.93 11.64 0.95
N MET A 210 -2.43 12.85 0.67
CA MET A 210 -2.96 13.70 1.74
C MET A 210 -4.09 12.95 2.47
N ARG A 211 -4.19 13.09 3.78
CA ARG A 211 -5.29 12.48 4.54
C ARG A 211 -6.59 13.21 4.28
N LEU A 212 -7.66 12.46 4.06
CA LEU A 212 -9.01 13.00 3.96
C LEU A 212 -9.62 13.03 5.37
N GLN A 213 -9.35 14.11 6.11
CA GLN A 213 -9.69 14.21 7.53
C GLN A 213 -11.19 14.09 7.80
N ALA A 214 -12.04 14.56 6.88
CA ALA A 214 -13.49 14.38 6.99
C ALA A 214 -13.86 12.88 6.98
N LEU A 215 -13.27 12.09 6.07
CA LEU A 215 -13.49 10.65 5.95
C LEU A 215 -12.77 9.84 7.07
N VAL A 216 -11.75 10.42 7.72
CA VAL A 216 -11.16 9.84 8.94
C VAL A 216 -12.14 9.99 10.12
N ARG A 217 -12.85 11.11 10.22
CA ARG A 217 -13.83 11.36 11.29
C ARG A 217 -15.15 10.63 11.07
N ASP A 218 -15.60 10.56 9.82
CA ASP A 218 -16.84 9.89 9.42
C ASP A 218 -16.60 9.10 8.12
N PRO A 219 -16.55 7.76 8.18
CA PRO A 219 -16.35 6.91 7.02
C PRO A 219 -17.61 6.68 6.18
N GLU A 220 -18.81 7.02 6.70
CA GLU A 220 -20.11 6.70 6.06
C GLU A 220 -20.23 7.22 4.62
N PRO A 221 -19.72 8.42 4.25
CA PRO A 221 -19.81 8.89 2.87
C PRO A 221 -19.19 7.96 1.81
N THR A 222 -18.28 7.05 2.20
CA THR A 222 -17.66 6.07 1.29
C THR A 222 -18.36 4.71 1.26
N ALA A 223 -19.39 4.52 2.09
CA ALA A 223 -20.08 3.24 2.25
C ALA A 223 -20.61 2.66 0.93
N MET A 224 -21.27 3.47 0.11
CA MET A 224 -21.84 3.04 -1.17
C MET A 224 -20.78 2.52 -2.14
N ILE A 225 -19.60 3.15 -2.19
CA ILE A 225 -18.48 2.71 -3.01
C ILE A 225 -17.98 1.33 -2.54
N LEU A 226 -17.81 1.16 -1.23
CA LEU A 226 -17.32 -0.09 -0.66
C LEU A 226 -18.31 -1.25 -0.84
N GLU A 227 -19.62 -0.99 -0.67
CA GLU A 227 -20.67 -1.98 -0.89
C GLU A 227 -20.77 -2.40 -2.37
N ALA A 228 -20.66 -1.45 -3.31
CA ALA A 228 -20.69 -1.75 -4.73
C ALA A 228 -19.50 -2.63 -5.17
N LEU A 229 -18.33 -2.46 -4.53
CA LEU A 229 -17.08 -3.13 -4.91
C LEU A 229 -16.72 -4.34 -4.03
N LYS A 230 -17.52 -4.68 -3.01
CA LYS A 230 -17.17 -5.74 -2.04
C LYS A 230 -17.02 -7.14 -2.64
N ASP A 231 -17.61 -7.39 -3.79
CA ASP A 231 -17.55 -8.68 -4.49
C ASP A 231 -17.05 -8.54 -5.93
N ASP A 232 -16.24 -7.53 -6.19
CA ASP A 232 -15.66 -7.30 -7.51
C ASP A 232 -14.85 -8.52 -7.98
N GLU A 233 -14.98 -8.85 -9.27
CA GLU A 233 -14.25 -9.97 -9.89
C GLU A 233 -12.71 -9.78 -9.84
N SER A 234 -12.26 -8.51 -9.87
CA SER A 234 -10.83 -8.17 -9.86
C SER A 234 -10.25 -8.22 -8.45
N LEU A 235 -9.22 -9.02 -8.28
CA LEU A 235 -8.41 -9.02 -7.03
C LEU A 235 -7.76 -7.66 -6.77
N PHE A 236 -7.46 -6.90 -7.81
CA PHE A 236 -6.88 -5.56 -7.72
C PHE A 236 -7.85 -4.59 -7.04
N VAL A 237 -9.13 -4.64 -7.41
CA VAL A 237 -10.21 -3.87 -6.80
C VAL A 237 -10.48 -4.35 -5.38
N ARG A 238 -10.67 -5.66 -5.16
CA ARG A 238 -10.93 -6.24 -3.83
C ARG A 238 -9.82 -5.89 -2.83
N ARG A 239 -8.56 -5.84 -3.29
CA ARG A 239 -7.42 -5.44 -2.44
C ARG A 239 -7.53 -3.98 -2.00
N SER A 240 -8.00 -3.10 -2.88
CA SER A 240 -8.26 -1.70 -2.54
C SER A 240 -9.37 -1.58 -1.50
N VAL A 241 -10.51 -2.25 -1.71
CA VAL A 241 -11.64 -2.28 -0.75
C VAL A 241 -11.17 -2.76 0.63
N ALA A 242 -10.42 -3.86 0.67
CA ALA A 242 -9.89 -4.40 1.93
C ALA A 242 -8.90 -3.45 2.63
N ASN A 243 -8.08 -2.73 1.87
CA ASN A 243 -7.18 -1.71 2.41
C ASN A 243 -7.94 -0.48 2.92
N HIS A 244 -9.00 -0.07 2.21
CA HIS A 244 -9.86 1.03 2.61
C HIS A 244 -10.56 0.73 3.94
N LEU A 245 -11.21 -0.43 4.04
CA LEU A 245 -11.80 -0.89 5.30
C LEU A 245 -10.74 -0.99 6.42
N ASN A 246 -9.53 -1.49 6.11
CA ASN A 246 -8.45 -1.53 7.11
C ASN A 246 -7.97 -0.14 7.54
N ASP A 247 -8.06 0.88 6.70
CA ASP A 247 -7.80 2.26 7.11
C ASP A 247 -8.87 2.76 8.06
N ILE A 248 -10.14 2.44 7.80
CA ILE A 248 -11.28 2.80 8.66
C ILE A 248 -11.18 2.11 10.03
N THR A 249 -10.72 0.83 10.09
CA THR A 249 -10.58 0.11 11.37
C THR A 249 -9.64 0.78 12.38
N LYS A 250 -8.81 1.72 11.96
CA LYS A 250 -7.88 2.41 12.87
C LYS A 250 -8.59 3.37 13.82
N ASP A 251 -9.72 3.91 13.37
CA ASP A 251 -10.50 4.92 14.09
C ASP A 251 -11.93 4.43 14.40
N HIS A 252 -12.52 3.57 13.58
CA HIS A 252 -13.91 3.13 13.62
C HIS A 252 -14.01 1.59 13.45
N HIS A 253 -13.40 0.84 14.38
CA HIS A 253 -13.37 -0.62 14.29
C HIS A 253 -14.76 -1.25 14.38
N ASP A 254 -15.64 -0.77 15.27
CA ASP A 254 -16.99 -1.32 15.44
C ASP A 254 -17.85 -1.09 14.20
N TYR A 255 -17.74 0.07 13.56
CA TYR A 255 -18.41 0.37 12.28
C TYR A 255 -18.04 -0.67 11.20
N VAL A 256 -16.75 -1.00 11.08
CA VAL A 256 -16.31 -2.01 10.11
C VAL A 256 -16.79 -3.40 10.49
N LEU A 257 -16.69 -3.79 11.78
CA LEU A 257 -17.10 -5.12 12.23
C LEU A 257 -18.59 -5.35 12.01
N GLN A 258 -19.47 -4.39 12.36
CA GLN A 258 -20.92 -4.47 12.09
C GLN A 258 -21.22 -4.67 10.61
N ARG A 259 -20.52 -3.94 9.73
CA ARG A 259 -20.67 -4.07 8.28
C ARG A 259 -20.26 -5.45 7.80
N LEU A 260 -19.14 -5.98 8.28
CA LEU A 260 -18.65 -7.30 7.91
C LEU A 260 -19.51 -8.45 8.47
N GLU A 261 -20.13 -8.27 9.63
CA GLU A 261 -21.10 -9.23 10.19
C GLU A 261 -22.36 -9.37 9.33
N ALA A 262 -22.74 -8.30 8.62
CA ALA A 262 -23.86 -8.31 7.67
C ALA A 262 -23.51 -8.92 6.31
N TRP A 263 -22.23 -9.19 6.04
CA TRP A 263 -21.81 -9.81 4.79
C TRP A 263 -21.93 -11.35 4.85
N ASP A 264 -22.27 -11.97 3.72
CA ASP A 264 -22.22 -13.43 3.57
C ASP A 264 -20.75 -13.89 3.45
N LEU A 265 -20.13 -14.21 4.58
CA LEU A 265 -18.72 -14.61 4.66
C LEU A 265 -18.47 -16.07 4.20
N GLU A 266 -19.49 -16.81 3.74
CA GLU A 266 -19.29 -18.07 3.03
C GLU A 266 -18.82 -17.83 1.59
N ARG A 267 -19.11 -16.67 1.02
CA ARG A 267 -18.60 -16.27 -0.30
C ARG A 267 -17.10 -15.95 -0.20
N GLU A 268 -16.29 -16.60 -1.02
CA GLU A 268 -14.83 -16.54 -0.95
C GLU A 268 -14.28 -15.10 -1.03
N HIS A 269 -14.78 -14.29 -1.97
CA HIS A 269 -14.34 -12.91 -2.14
C HIS A 269 -14.62 -12.05 -0.90
N LEU A 270 -15.82 -12.15 -0.35
CA LEU A 270 -16.22 -11.39 0.84
C LEU A 270 -15.41 -11.80 2.07
N LYS A 271 -15.24 -13.12 2.28
CA LYS A 271 -14.38 -13.67 3.34
C LYS A 271 -12.94 -13.19 3.23
N TRP A 272 -12.40 -13.18 2.01
CA TRP A 272 -11.04 -12.71 1.77
C TRP A 272 -10.89 -11.22 2.08
N ILE A 273 -11.83 -10.37 1.61
CA ILE A 273 -11.82 -8.93 1.90
C ILE A 273 -11.94 -8.67 3.39
N ALA A 274 -12.91 -9.31 4.06
CA ALA A 274 -13.13 -9.14 5.49
C ALA A 274 -11.88 -9.49 6.30
N LYS A 275 -11.25 -10.63 6.00
CA LYS A 275 -10.03 -11.06 6.67
C LYS A 275 -8.86 -10.11 6.44
N HIS A 276 -8.70 -9.63 5.20
CA HIS A 276 -7.65 -8.68 4.86
C HIS A 276 -7.91 -7.29 5.50
N ALA A 277 -9.16 -6.85 5.57
CA ALA A 277 -9.56 -5.62 6.24
C ALA A 277 -9.28 -5.68 7.76
N CYS A 278 -9.62 -6.79 8.40
CA CYS A 278 -9.42 -6.98 9.85
C CYS A 278 -7.98 -7.38 10.24
N ARG A 279 -7.03 -7.51 9.30
CA ARG A 279 -5.67 -8.00 9.58
C ARG A 279 -4.94 -7.23 10.70
N THR A 280 -5.20 -5.94 10.83
CA THR A 280 -4.60 -5.11 11.89
C THR A 280 -5.27 -5.39 13.23
N LEU A 281 -6.60 -5.53 13.26
CA LEU A 281 -7.37 -5.87 14.47
C LEU A 281 -7.02 -7.28 14.96
N ILE A 282 -6.96 -8.26 14.06
CA ILE A 282 -6.57 -9.66 14.40
C ILE A 282 -5.18 -9.66 15.04
N LYS A 283 -4.19 -8.98 14.44
CA LYS A 283 -2.83 -8.87 14.99
C LYS A 283 -2.77 -8.20 16.37
N ARG A 284 -3.70 -7.29 16.65
CA ARG A 284 -3.85 -6.64 17.97
C ARG A 284 -4.65 -7.47 18.96
N GLY A 285 -5.19 -8.61 18.54
CA GLY A 285 -6.01 -9.47 19.40
C GLY A 285 -7.40 -8.89 19.68
N HIS A 286 -7.94 -8.07 18.77
CA HIS A 286 -9.25 -7.44 18.98
C HIS A 286 -10.36 -8.49 19.08
N PRO A 287 -11.14 -8.57 20.21
CA PRO A 287 -12.07 -9.66 20.46
C PRO A 287 -13.13 -9.82 19.36
N GLY A 288 -13.73 -8.73 18.89
CA GLY A 288 -14.75 -8.75 17.83
C GLY A 288 -14.19 -9.29 16.51
N ALA A 289 -12.99 -8.86 16.11
CA ALA A 289 -12.35 -9.35 14.90
C ALA A 289 -11.97 -10.84 15.01
N LEU A 290 -11.46 -11.27 16.16
CA LEU A 290 -11.16 -12.68 16.40
C LEU A 290 -12.43 -13.54 16.35
N LYS A 291 -13.52 -13.08 17.00
CA LYS A 291 -14.82 -13.76 17.02
C LYS A 291 -15.38 -13.92 15.61
N LEU A 292 -15.32 -12.88 14.77
CA LEU A 292 -15.83 -12.89 13.38
C LEU A 292 -15.20 -14.01 12.53
N PHE A 293 -13.94 -14.37 12.80
CA PHE A 293 -13.22 -15.41 12.07
C PHE A 293 -13.07 -16.73 12.83
N GLY A 294 -13.82 -16.91 13.92
CA GLY A 294 -13.83 -18.16 14.70
C GLY A 294 -12.64 -18.36 15.65
N PHE A 295 -11.86 -17.29 15.93
CA PHE A 295 -10.76 -17.31 16.90
C PHE A 295 -11.16 -16.74 18.28
N GLY A 296 -12.45 -16.69 18.60
CA GLY A 296 -13.03 -15.85 19.66
C GLY A 296 -12.78 -16.29 21.09
N LYS A 297 -12.09 -17.40 21.32
CA LYS A 297 -11.80 -17.90 22.68
C LYS A 297 -10.33 -17.75 23.01
N LYS A 298 -10.05 -17.59 24.32
CA LYS A 298 -8.70 -17.75 24.87
C LYS A 298 -8.20 -19.13 24.47
N ALA A 299 -7.02 -19.18 23.85
CA ALA A 299 -6.42 -20.45 23.47
C ALA A 299 -6.03 -21.24 24.72
N GLU A 300 -6.51 -22.48 24.82
CA GLU A 300 -6.18 -23.42 25.88
C GLU A 300 -5.00 -24.28 25.40
N VAL A 301 -3.78 -23.71 25.51
CA VAL A 301 -2.55 -24.34 25.04
C VAL A 301 -1.40 -24.11 26.02
N ALA A 302 -0.60 -25.15 26.22
CA ALA A 302 0.75 -25.02 26.72
C ALA A 302 1.68 -24.72 25.53
N ALA A 303 2.57 -23.74 25.64
CA ALA A 303 3.41 -23.31 24.54
C ALA A 303 4.86 -23.12 24.97
N LYS A 304 5.80 -23.50 24.11
CA LYS A 304 7.23 -23.19 24.23
C LYS A 304 7.69 -22.52 22.93
N LEU A 305 8.62 -21.56 23.03
CA LEU A 305 9.22 -20.89 21.89
C LEU A 305 10.74 -20.91 22.02
N ALA A 306 11.43 -21.28 20.95
CA ALA A 306 12.87 -21.27 20.85
C ALA A 306 13.33 -20.48 19.63
N ALA A 307 14.50 -19.84 19.71
CA ALA A 307 15.16 -19.11 18.63
C ALA A 307 16.56 -19.71 18.38
N SER A 308 16.89 -20.01 17.14
CA SER A 308 18.20 -20.56 16.75
C SER A 308 18.70 -19.87 15.47
N PRO A 309 19.96 -19.46 15.41
CA PRO A 309 20.91 -19.40 16.54
C PRO A 309 20.50 -18.32 17.56
N SER A 310 20.98 -18.46 18.80
CA SER A 310 20.74 -17.45 19.86
C SER A 310 21.56 -16.17 19.65
N ARG A 311 22.59 -16.21 18.78
CA ARG A 311 23.41 -15.06 18.37
C ARG A 311 23.60 -15.12 16.87
N LEU A 312 23.39 -13.99 16.18
CA LEU A 312 23.51 -13.91 14.72
C LEU A 312 23.97 -12.52 14.28
N GLU A 313 24.47 -12.45 13.06
CA GLU A 313 24.84 -11.22 12.37
C GLU A 313 23.78 -10.84 11.31
N LEU A 314 23.80 -9.56 10.87
CA LEU A 314 22.98 -9.14 9.73
C LEU A 314 23.28 -10.01 8.51
N GLY A 315 22.21 -10.43 7.80
CA GLY A 315 22.29 -11.33 6.68
C GLY A 315 22.08 -12.80 7.05
N GLN A 316 22.24 -13.19 8.30
CA GLN A 316 22.06 -14.57 8.77
C GLN A 316 20.57 -14.91 8.96
N ARG A 317 20.30 -16.21 9.00
CA ARG A 317 18.95 -16.77 9.14
C ARG A 317 18.63 -17.07 10.60
N LEU A 318 17.53 -16.49 11.08
CA LEU A 318 16.92 -16.83 12.37
C LEU A 318 15.80 -17.85 12.14
N THR A 319 15.82 -18.94 12.90
CA THR A 319 14.73 -19.95 12.93
C THR A 319 14.04 -19.88 14.29
N LEU A 320 12.73 -19.76 14.27
CA LEU A 320 11.85 -19.85 15.43
C LEU A 320 11.15 -21.20 15.42
N THR A 321 11.16 -21.90 16.54
CA THR A 321 10.44 -23.15 16.73
C THR A 321 9.45 -23.00 17.87
N ALA A 322 8.18 -23.28 17.61
CA ALA A 322 7.13 -23.25 18.61
C ALA A 322 6.53 -24.63 18.80
N ALA A 323 6.62 -25.19 20.01
CA ALA A 323 5.93 -26.40 20.40
C ALA A 323 4.64 -26.03 21.14
N LEU A 324 3.50 -26.57 20.69
CA LEU A 324 2.18 -26.33 21.23
C LEU A 324 1.52 -27.64 21.63
N THR A 325 0.97 -27.70 22.84
CA THR A 325 0.16 -28.81 23.33
C THR A 325 -1.23 -28.30 23.68
N SER A 326 -2.28 -28.82 23.07
CA SER A 326 -3.67 -28.45 23.39
C SER A 326 -4.02 -28.97 24.80
N THR A 327 -4.46 -28.09 25.67
CA THR A 327 -5.04 -28.44 26.99
C THR A 327 -6.56 -28.48 26.94
N SER A 328 -7.16 -28.21 25.81
CA SER A 328 -8.61 -28.22 25.60
C SER A 328 -9.11 -29.64 25.30
N SER A 329 -10.32 -29.95 25.78
CA SER A 329 -11.08 -31.18 25.47
C SER A 329 -11.79 -31.10 24.10
N ARG A 330 -11.66 -29.98 23.36
CA ARG A 330 -12.26 -29.74 22.04
C ARG A 330 -11.23 -29.20 21.07
N ALA A 331 -11.48 -29.41 19.78
CA ALA A 331 -10.69 -28.75 18.75
C ALA A 331 -10.79 -27.23 18.85
N GLN A 332 -9.69 -26.53 18.63
CA GLN A 332 -9.56 -25.08 18.73
C GLN A 332 -9.03 -24.49 17.42
N ARG A 333 -9.64 -23.43 16.94
CA ARG A 333 -9.10 -22.64 15.84
C ARG A 333 -8.15 -21.57 16.36
N LEU A 334 -6.91 -21.61 15.92
CA LEU A 334 -5.83 -20.77 16.42
C LEU A 334 -5.28 -19.87 15.34
N ALA A 335 -5.26 -18.56 15.61
CA ALA A 335 -4.47 -17.57 14.87
C ALA A 335 -3.13 -17.40 15.57
N ILE A 336 -2.06 -17.85 14.93
CA ILE A 336 -0.71 -17.89 15.50
C ILE A 336 0.13 -16.79 14.83
N ASP A 337 0.64 -15.90 15.64
CA ASP A 337 1.54 -14.82 15.27
C ASP A 337 2.83 -14.90 16.10
N TYR A 338 3.88 -14.22 15.66
CA TYR A 338 5.05 -13.93 16.50
C TYR A 338 5.32 -12.44 16.52
N VAL A 339 5.84 -11.97 17.63
CA VAL A 339 6.12 -10.56 17.87
C VAL A 339 7.59 -10.37 18.13
N VAL A 340 8.21 -9.51 17.34
CA VAL A 340 9.62 -9.17 17.53
C VAL A 340 9.73 -7.76 18.10
N HIS A 341 10.41 -7.63 19.21
CA HIS A 341 10.78 -6.35 19.81
C HIS A 341 12.16 -5.95 19.28
N TYR A 342 12.14 -5.13 18.24
CA TYR A 342 13.37 -4.66 17.59
C TYR A 342 14.03 -3.55 18.41
N VAL A 343 15.33 -3.69 18.67
CA VAL A 343 16.16 -2.63 19.26
C VAL A 343 16.16 -1.42 18.32
N LYS A 344 16.04 -0.21 18.90
CA LYS A 344 16.13 1.07 18.19
C LYS A 344 17.51 1.71 18.38
N ALA A 345 17.91 2.61 17.51
CA ALA A 345 19.12 3.43 17.65
C ALA A 345 19.18 4.18 19.00
N SER A 346 18.02 4.54 19.58
CA SER A 346 17.90 5.24 20.86
C SER A 346 17.95 4.32 22.09
N GLY A 347 18.24 3.02 21.94
CA GLY A 347 18.29 2.03 23.03
C GLY A 347 16.94 1.44 23.47
N GLY A 348 15.81 2.00 23.02
CA GLY A 348 14.49 1.42 23.27
C GLY A 348 14.15 0.30 22.29
N SER A 349 12.93 -0.27 22.36
CA SER A 349 12.44 -1.27 21.42
C SER A 349 11.20 -0.83 20.66
N ALA A 350 10.97 -1.45 19.50
CA ALA A 350 9.74 -1.32 18.71
C ALA A 350 9.14 -2.70 18.44
N GLU A 351 7.89 -2.87 18.85
CA GLU A 351 7.14 -4.09 18.64
C GLU A 351 6.64 -4.21 17.19
N LYS A 352 6.76 -5.40 16.61
CA LYS A 352 6.13 -5.74 15.35
C LYS A 352 5.59 -7.15 15.32
N VAL A 353 4.29 -7.25 15.03
CA VAL A 353 3.56 -8.52 14.92
C VAL A 353 3.62 -9.06 13.50
N PHE A 354 3.99 -10.32 13.37
CA PHE A 354 4.06 -11.07 12.11
C PHE A 354 3.14 -12.27 12.18
N LYS A 355 2.36 -12.47 11.12
CA LYS A 355 1.57 -13.69 11.00
C LYS A 355 2.49 -14.89 10.80
N TRP A 356 2.25 -15.95 11.61
CA TRP A 356 2.89 -17.25 11.43
C TRP A 356 2.00 -18.16 10.60
N THR A 357 0.86 -18.59 11.17
CA THR A 357 -0.11 -19.46 10.49
C THR A 357 -1.48 -19.39 11.15
N GLU A 358 -2.45 -20.11 10.62
CA GLU A 358 -3.71 -20.44 11.24
C GLU A 358 -3.89 -21.95 11.17
N ILE A 359 -4.34 -22.56 12.25
CA ILE A 359 -4.55 -24.01 12.35
C ILE A 359 -5.83 -24.31 13.12
N ASP A 360 -6.38 -25.48 12.84
CA ASP A 360 -7.35 -26.15 13.71
C ASP A 360 -6.58 -27.21 14.51
N LEU A 361 -6.41 -26.95 15.83
CA LEU A 361 -5.66 -27.84 16.74
C LEU A 361 -6.67 -28.79 17.43
N PRO A 362 -6.59 -30.11 17.22
CA PRO A 362 -7.46 -31.08 17.89
C PRO A 362 -7.30 -31.07 19.41
N ALA A 363 -8.28 -31.63 20.11
CA ALA A 363 -8.20 -31.86 21.56
C ALA A 363 -6.94 -32.67 21.90
N HIS A 364 -6.21 -32.21 22.91
CA HIS A 364 -5.00 -32.88 23.44
C HIS A 364 -3.87 -33.12 22.43
N ALA A 365 -3.96 -32.55 21.23
CA ALA A 365 -2.93 -32.72 20.19
C ALA A 365 -1.68 -31.88 20.49
N GLU A 366 -0.56 -32.38 20.01
CA GLU A 366 0.72 -31.69 20.02
C GLU A 366 1.14 -31.34 18.59
N ILE A 367 1.75 -30.17 18.41
CA ILE A 367 2.26 -29.72 17.12
C ILE A 367 3.54 -28.91 17.31
N GLU A 368 4.47 -29.07 16.39
CA GLU A 368 5.64 -28.23 16.25
C GLU A 368 5.52 -27.35 15.00
N LEU A 369 5.78 -26.06 15.15
CA LEU A 369 5.77 -25.08 14.07
C LEU A 369 7.15 -24.47 13.93
N VAL A 370 7.67 -24.41 12.70
CA VAL A 370 8.98 -23.82 12.40
C VAL A 370 8.80 -22.63 11.45
N LYS A 371 9.48 -21.52 11.76
CA LYS A 371 9.52 -20.32 10.93
C LYS A 371 10.92 -19.79 10.81
N SER A 372 11.43 -19.71 9.57
CA SER A 372 12.75 -19.15 9.31
C SER A 372 12.64 -17.82 8.56
N GLN A 373 13.51 -16.88 8.91
CA GLN A 373 13.63 -15.59 8.22
C GLN A 373 15.07 -15.09 8.22
N VAL A 374 15.47 -14.40 7.17
CA VAL A 374 16.77 -13.71 7.14
C VAL A 374 16.62 -12.37 7.86
N VAL A 375 17.53 -12.09 8.81
CA VAL A 375 17.60 -10.81 9.53
C VAL A 375 18.46 -9.86 8.71
N ARG A 376 17.82 -8.99 7.94
CA ARG A 376 18.48 -8.03 7.04
C ARG A 376 17.81 -6.67 7.08
N ASP A 377 18.55 -5.65 6.76
CA ASP A 377 18.02 -4.30 6.60
C ASP A 377 17.07 -4.21 5.40
N PHE A 378 16.08 -3.37 5.55
CA PHE A 378 15.12 -3.02 4.51
C PHE A 378 15.12 -1.50 4.33
N THR A 379 14.72 -1.02 3.19
CA THR A 379 14.56 0.43 2.94
C THR A 379 13.72 1.14 4.01
N THR A 380 12.79 0.42 4.64
CA THR A 380 11.86 0.94 5.67
C THR A 380 12.23 0.54 7.09
N ARG A 381 13.30 -0.23 7.30
CA ARG A 381 13.74 -0.67 8.63
C ARG A 381 15.22 -1.00 8.63
N LYS A 382 15.94 -0.38 9.53
CA LYS A 382 17.28 -0.79 9.96
C LYS A 382 17.19 -1.64 11.22
N HIS A 383 18.06 -2.64 11.32
CA HIS A 383 18.24 -3.44 12.51
C HIS A 383 19.47 -2.95 13.24
N TYR A 384 19.40 -2.92 14.55
CA TYR A 384 20.48 -2.45 15.41
C TYR A 384 20.94 -3.60 16.29
N ALA A 385 22.23 -3.66 16.57
CA ALA A 385 22.82 -4.65 17.46
C ALA A 385 22.16 -4.60 18.86
N GLY A 386 22.09 -5.74 19.51
CA GLY A 386 21.51 -5.88 20.84
C GLY A 386 20.59 -7.07 21.00
N ARG A 387 19.97 -7.18 22.18
CA ARG A 387 19.07 -8.27 22.54
C ARG A 387 17.65 -8.00 22.06
N HIS A 388 17.17 -8.85 21.17
CA HIS A 388 15.82 -8.82 20.62
C HIS A 388 14.94 -9.86 21.31
N ARG A 389 13.83 -9.43 21.91
CA ARG A 389 12.82 -10.35 22.46
C ARG A 389 11.86 -10.77 21.37
N VAL A 390 11.48 -12.04 21.37
CA VAL A 390 10.46 -12.61 20.50
C VAL A 390 9.38 -13.28 21.34
N GLU A 391 8.13 -12.95 21.09
CA GLU A 391 6.99 -13.55 21.78
C GLU A 391 6.13 -14.33 20.78
N LEU A 392 5.60 -15.46 21.22
CA LEU A 392 4.55 -16.20 20.53
C LEU A 392 3.19 -15.64 20.96
N GLN A 393 2.38 -15.24 19.99
CA GLN A 393 1.03 -14.75 20.20
C GLN A 393 0.03 -15.73 19.60
N ILE A 394 -0.97 -16.18 20.38
CA ILE A 394 -2.05 -17.04 19.93
C ILE A 394 -3.38 -16.36 20.27
N ASN A 395 -4.27 -16.20 19.27
CA ASN A 395 -5.54 -15.50 19.40
C ASN A 395 -5.39 -14.13 20.12
N GLY A 396 -4.32 -13.40 19.78
CA GLY A 396 -4.02 -12.09 20.35
C GLY A 396 -3.37 -12.11 21.75
N GLN A 397 -3.16 -13.27 22.37
CA GLN A 397 -2.54 -13.40 23.69
C GLN A 397 -1.09 -13.85 23.60
N ARG A 398 -0.19 -13.26 24.39
CA ARG A 398 1.20 -13.67 24.52
C ARG A 398 1.25 -14.94 25.40
N VAL A 399 1.82 -16.03 24.86
CA VAL A 399 1.80 -17.36 25.51
C VAL A 399 3.19 -17.94 25.79
N ALA A 400 4.22 -17.49 25.07
CA ALA A 400 5.61 -17.89 25.31
C ALA A 400 6.56 -16.82 24.77
N GLU A 401 7.81 -16.80 25.24
CA GLU A 401 8.84 -15.88 24.75
C GLU A 401 10.21 -16.54 24.62
N THR A 402 11.05 -15.94 23.82
CA THR A 402 12.48 -16.26 23.66
C THR A 402 13.26 -15.01 23.28
N MET A 403 14.59 -15.09 23.19
CA MET A 403 15.46 -13.97 22.84
C MET A 403 16.54 -14.42 21.86
N PHE A 404 17.04 -13.46 21.07
CA PHE A 404 18.28 -13.61 20.31
C PHE A 404 19.10 -12.31 20.36
N ASP A 405 20.42 -12.44 20.26
CA ASP A 405 21.34 -11.32 20.21
C ASP A 405 21.76 -11.09 18.74
N LEU A 406 21.55 -9.85 18.23
CA LEU A 406 22.07 -9.39 16.94
C LEU A 406 23.37 -8.62 17.17
N ARG A 407 24.41 -8.93 16.36
CA ARG A 407 25.72 -8.29 16.42
C ARG A 407 25.97 -7.39 15.22
#